data_c56811ac87bcd64864f090a11b02dcd2
#
_entry.id   c56811ac87bcd64864f090a11b02dcd2
#
_cell.length_a   1.000
_cell.length_b   1.000
_cell.length_c   1.000
_cell.angle_alpha   90.00
_cell.angle_beta   90.00
_cell.angle_gamma   90.00
#
_symmetry.space_group_name_H-M   'P 1'
#
loop_
_entity.id
_entity.type
_entity.pdbx_description
1 polymer ?
#
loop_
_entity_poly.entity_id
_entity_poly.type
_entity_poly.pdbx_seq_one_letter_code
_entity_poly.pdbx_strand_id
1 'polypeptide(L)'
;MKGIILAGGSGTRLYPLTKGQSKQLLAIHDKPMIYYPLSVLMLAGIKEILIISTPRDLPNFQRLLGSGSSIGIKLQYAEQESPKGIAEAFIIGEKFIDNNPVCLILGDNIFYGSGFTKILQNSVSELIENKKAKVFGFYVKNPSRYGVVEYIDDNVISIEEKPLKPKSNYAVVGLYFYPPNVVEIAKKIKPSQRGELEITSINTEYLKIEQLKVELLDKSFTWLDSGTHESMLEASNFIHTIEKRTGLKIACVEEIAFKLGYINSEQFKKLIKSIGKNQYGSYLESILNGI
;
A
#
# COMPACT_ATOMS: atom_id res chain seq x y z
N MET A 1 -2.73 -15.82 0.39
CA MET A 1 -1.79 -14.70 0.43
C MET A 1 -2.23 -13.71 1.49
N LYS A 2 -1.31 -13.13 2.24
CA LYS A 2 -1.54 -12.13 3.30
C LYS A 2 -1.18 -10.72 2.81
N GLY A 3 -1.81 -9.70 3.39
CA GLY A 3 -1.47 -8.30 3.14
C GLY A 3 -0.95 -7.63 4.41
N ILE A 4 0.02 -6.73 4.27
CA ILE A 4 0.49 -5.87 5.36
C ILE A 4 0.40 -4.42 4.89
N ILE A 5 -0.23 -3.56 5.68
CA ILE A 5 -0.15 -2.11 5.51
C ILE A 5 0.74 -1.56 6.62
N LEU A 6 1.88 -1.00 6.25
CA LEU A 6 2.75 -0.32 7.20
C LEU A 6 2.33 1.14 7.33
N ALA A 7 1.65 1.45 8.42
CA ALA A 7 1.09 2.77 8.73
C ALA A 7 1.75 3.40 9.97
N GLY A 8 3.02 3.10 10.16
CA GLY A 8 3.87 3.65 11.22
C GLY A 8 4.61 4.93 10.79
N GLY A 9 5.52 5.37 11.65
CA GLY A 9 6.39 6.51 11.43
C GLY A 9 5.97 7.77 12.18
N SER A 10 6.92 8.66 12.44
CA SER A 10 6.73 9.87 13.25
C SER A 10 5.95 10.99 12.54
N GLY A 11 5.87 10.95 11.20
CA GLY A 11 5.18 11.98 10.41
C GLY A 11 5.73 13.40 10.56
N THR A 12 6.97 13.57 11.02
CA THR A 12 7.56 14.88 11.40
C THR A 12 7.51 15.92 10.29
N ARG A 13 7.62 15.50 9.03
CA ARG A 13 7.54 16.40 7.86
C ARG A 13 6.16 17.05 7.67
N LEU A 14 5.13 16.51 8.31
CA LEU A 14 3.75 17.01 8.26
C LEU A 14 3.32 17.70 9.57
N TYR A 15 4.28 18.01 10.46
CA TYR A 15 3.95 18.81 11.65
C TYR A 15 3.39 20.18 11.23
N PRO A 16 2.33 20.73 11.88
CA PRO A 16 1.67 20.20 13.09
C PRO A 16 0.51 19.23 12.86
N LEU A 17 0.14 18.87 11.64
CA LEU A 17 -0.99 17.98 11.34
C LEU A 17 -0.85 16.62 12.02
N THR A 18 0.38 16.13 12.14
CA THR A 18 0.69 14.83 12.75
C THR A 18 0.89 14.86 14.26
N LYS A 19 0.68 16.04 14.91
CA LYS A 19 0.77 16.16 16.38
C LYS A 19 -0.28 15.32 17.08
N GLY A 20 -1.50 15.30 16.55
CA GLY A 20 -2.65 14.63 17.15
C GLY A 20 -2.97 13.24 16.62
N GLN A 21 -2.44 12.88 15.44
CA GLN A 21 -2.77 11.62 14.78
C GLN A 21 -1.72 11.20 13.76
N SER A 22 -1.75 9.91 13.38
CA SER A 22 -0.93 9.36 12.30
C SER A 22 -1.20 10.06 10.97
N LYS A 23 -0.17 10.20 10.15
CA LYS A 23 -0.26 10.71 8.79
C LYS A 23 -1.33 9.98 7.95
N GLN A 24 -1.40 8.67 8.07
CA GLN A 24 -2.31 7.82 7.30
C GLN A 24 -3.79 7.97 7.69
N LEU A 25 -4.07 8.69 8.78
CA LEU A 25 -5.42 9.08 9.18
C LEU A 25 -5.81 10.50 8.70
N LEU A 26 -4.87 11.26 8.15
CA LEU A 26 -5.17 12.54 7.53
C LEU A 26 -5.98 12.34 6.24
N ALA A 27 -6.85 13.28 5.94
CA ALA A 27 -7.69 13.22 4.76
C ALA A 27 -6.88 13.47 3.48
N ILE A 28 -7.12 12.65 2.48
CA ILE A 28 -6.80 12.91 1.07
C ILE A 28 -8.14 13.04 0.36
N HIS A 29 -8.51 14.26 0.01
CA HIS A 29 -9.80 14.65 -0.53
C HIS A 29 -10.96 14.26 0.41
N ASP A 30 -11.69 13.19 0.15
CA ASP A 30 -12.94 12.83 0.84
C ASP A 30 -12.82 11.66 1.82
N LYS A 31 -11.63 11.07 1.99
CA LYS A 31 -11.42 9.92 2.87
C LYS A 31 -10.02 9.90 3.50
N PRO A 32 -9.83 9.18 4.63
CA PRO A 32 -8.50 8.99 5.22
C PRO A 32 -7.53 8.31 4.25
N MET A 33 -6.27 8.72 4.29
CA MET A 33 -5.20 8.21 3.42
C MET A 33 -5.09 6.69 3.41
N ILE A 34 -5.32 6.02 4.55
CA ILE A 34 -5.23 4.56 4.68
C ILE A 34 -6.18 3.78 3.75
N TYR A 35 -7.25 4.41 3.26
CA TYR A 35 -8.20 3.77 2.33
C TYR A 35 -7.55 3.45 0.98
N TYR A 36 -6.58 4.26 0.55
CA TYR A 36 -5.89 4.05 -0.73
C TYR A 36 -5.06 2.76 -0.73
N PRO A 37 -4.09 2.54 0.18
CA PRO A 37 -3.38 1.26 0.24
C PRO A 37 -4.29 0.07 0.58
N LEU A 38 -5.33 0.27 1.40
CA LEU A 38 -6.31 -0.77 1.67
C LEU A 38 -7.02 -1.22 0.38
N SER A 39 -7.44 -0.27 -0.45
CA SER A 39 -8.08 -0.56 -1.74
C SER A 39 -7.18 -1.36 -2.68
N VAL A 40 -5.87 -1.06 -2.70
CA VAL A 40 -4.89 -1.79 -3.52
C VAL A 40 -4.82 -3.27 -3.12
N LEU A 41 -4.74 -3.56 -1.81
CA LEU A 41 -4.75 -4.95 -1.33
C LEU A 41 -6.06 -5.66 -1.68
N MET A 42 -7.20 -4.99 -1.54
CA MET A 42 -8.50 -5.55 -1.90
C MET A 42 -8.59 -5.84 -3.41
N LEU A 43 -8.13 -4.92 -4.27
CA LEU A 43 -8.08 -5.10 -5.73
C LEU A 43 -7.15 -6.25 -6.14
N ALA A 44 -6.10 -6.51 -5.37
CA ALA A 44 -5.23 -7.67 -5.55
C ALA A 44 -5.87 -9.01 -5.12
N GLY A 45 -7.09 -8.98 -4.57
CA GLY A 45 -7.78 -10.18 -4.07
C GLY A 45 -7.39 -10.59 -2.65
N ILE A 46 -6.65 -9.74 -1.92
CA ILE A 46 -6.14 -10.04 -0.57
C ILE A 46 -7.20 -9.65 0.47
N LYS A 47 -7.67 -10.63 1.24
CA LYS A 47 -8.73 -10.46 2.25
C LYS A 47 -8.23 -10.46 3.69
N GLU A 48 -7.08 -11.07 3.97
CA GLU A 48 -6.48 -11.07 5.30
C GLU A 48 -5.36 -10.04 5.35
N ILE A 49 -5.54 -8.98 6.15
CA ILE A 49 -4.66 -7.82 6.14
C ILE A 49 -4.26 -7.45 7.57
N LEU A 50 -2.97 -7.25 7.78
CA LEU A 50 -2.39 -6.74 9.02
C LEU A 50 -2.06 -5.25 8.85
N ILE A 51 -2.57 -4.43 9.76
CA ILE A 51 -2.20 -3.02 9.86
C ILE A 51 -1.18 -2.87 10.98
N ILE A 52 0.01 -2.39 10.61
CA ILE A 52 1.10 -2.14 11.57
C ILE A 52 1.21 -0.63 11.77
N SER A 53 1.09 -0.18 13.01
CA SER A 53 1.20 1.25 13.37
C SER A 53 1.86 1.44 14.73
N THR A 54 2.07 2.70 15.12
CA THR A 54 2.60 3.01 16.44
C THR A 54 1.57 2.67 17.54
N PRO A 55 1.99 2.35 18.78
CA PRO A 55 1.05 2.13 19.90
C PRO A 55 0.08 3.29 20.11
N ARG A 56 0.54 4.54 19.91
CA ARG A 56 -0.28 5.75 20.02
C ARG A 56 -1.44 5.79 19.03
N ASP A 57 -1.17 5.42 17.78
CA ASP A 57 -2.12 5.64 16.68
C ASP A 57 -2.96 4.39 16.35
N LEU A 58 -2.51 3.19 16.75
CA LEU A 58 -3.17 1.92 16.46
C LEU A 58 -4.66 1.89 16.90
N PRO A 59 -5.04 2.40 18.08
CA PRO A 59 -6.45 2.46 18.50
C PRO A 59 -7.34 3.29 17.55
N ASN A 60 -6.78 4.30 16.88
CA ASN A 60 -7.52 5.11 15.93
C ASN A 60 -7.79 4.35 14.62
N PHE A 61 -6.83 3.54 14.14
CA PHE A 61 -7.04 2.63 13.01
C PHE A 61 -8.10 1.57 13.33
N GLN A 62 -8.04 0.99 14.52
CA GLN A 62 -9.04 0.02 15.00
C GLN A 62 -10.45 0.62 15.06
N ARG A 63 -10.57 1.86 15.52
CA ARG A 63 -11.86 2.57 15.54
C ARG A 63 -12.37 2.90 14.15
N LEU A 64 -11.48 3.29 13.22
CA LEU A 64 -11.84 3.66 11.86
C LEU A 64 -12.28 2.45 11.03
N LEU A 65 -11.53 1.36 11.07
CA LEU A 65 -11.64 0.24 10.14
C LEU A 65 -12.28 -1.01 10.77
N GLY A 66 -12.35 -1.09 12.10
CA GLY A 66 -12.91 -2.22 12.82
C GLY A 66 -12.21 -3.54 12.50
N SER A 67 -12.99 -4.61 12.39
CA SER A 67 -12.50 -5.94 12.00
C SER A 67 -12.42 -6.15 10.48
N GLY A 68 -12.92 -5.20 9.69
CA GLY A 68 -13.06 -5.33 8.23
C GLY A 68 -14.24 -6.19 7.77
N SER A 69 -14.97 -6.81 8.67
CA SER A 69 -16.05 -7.74 8.34
C SER A 69 -17.20 -7.09 7.55
N SER A 70 -17.46 -5.80 7.75
CA SER A 70 -18.46 -5.04 7.01
C SER A 70 -18.19 -4.94 5.52
N ILE A 71 -16.93 -5.05 5.11
CA ILE A 71 -16.48 -5.03 3.71
C ILE A 71 -15.88 -6.39 3.28
N GLY A 72 -16.19 -7.45 4.01
CA GLY A 72 -15.84 -8.83 3.65
C GLY A 72 -14.34 -9.17 3.71
N ILE A 73 -13.57 -8.44 4.50
CA ILE A 73 -12.15 -8.72 4.78
C ILE A 73 -11.92 -8.97 6.27
N LYS A 74 -10.72 -9.44 6.62
CA LYS A 74 -10.31 -9.67 8.00
C LYS A 74 -9.10 -8.78 8.31
N LEU A 75 -9.30 -7.79 9.16
CA LEU A 75 -8.25 -6.92 9.64
C LEU A 75 -7.68 -7.41 10.97
N GLN A 76 -6.37 -7.39 11.07
CA GLN A 76 -5.62 -7.57 12.31
C GLN A 76 -4.71 -6.34 12.50
N TYR A 77 -4.23 -6.17 13.72
CA TYR A 77 -3.49 -4.98 14.10
C TYR A 77 -2.27 -5.38 14.92
N ALA A 78 -1.13 -4.76 14.65
CA ALA A 78 0.10 -4.95 15.40
C ALA A 78 0.83 -3.62 15.64
N GLU A 79 1.61 -3.56 16.70
CA GLU A 79 2.35 -2.38 17.09
C GLU A 79 3.77 -2.43 16.56
N GLN A 80 4.23 -1.29 16.03
CA GLN A 80 5.62 -0.98 15.79
C GLN A 80 6.03 0.09 16.81
N GLU A 81 6.72 -0.30 17.84
CA GLU A 81 7.14 0.54 18.98
C GLU A 81 7.94 1.79 18.53
N SER A 82 8.83 1.59 17.57
CA SER A 82 9.68 2.64 16.99
C SER A 82 9.93 2.37 15.51
N PRO A 83 10.17 3.41 14.69
CA PRO A 83 10.35 3.26 13.24
C PRO A 83 11.74 2.72 12.90
N LYS A 84 11.94 1.41 13.06
CA LYS A 84 13.21 0.72 12.75
C LYS A 84 13.37 0.31 11.30
N GLY A 85 12.53 0.82 10.42
CA GLY A 85 12.59 0.55 8.98
C GLY A 85 11.43 -0.29 8.47
N ILE A 86 11.28 -0.31 7.14
CA ILE A 86 10.14 -0.97 6.47
C ILE A 86 10.20 -2.49 6.63
N ALA A 87 11.39 -3.07 6.57
CA ALA A 87 11.57 -4.52 6.64
C ALA A 87 11.20 -5.13 8.01
N GLU A 88 11.16 -4.31 9.08
CA GLU A 88 10.69 -4.77 10.40
C GLU A 88 9.23 -5.27 10.36
N ALA A 89 8.44 -4.80 9.40
CA ALA A 89 7.06 -5.23 9.21
C ALA A 89 6.91 -6.75 9.06
N PHE A 90 7.89 -7.43 8.45
CA PHE A 90 7.87 -8.89 8.30
C PHE A 90 8.19 -9.62 9.59
N ILE A 91 9.04 -9.05 10.45
CA ILE A 91 9.37 -9.60 11.77
C ILE A 91 8.17 -9.45 12.70
N ILE A 92 7.56 -8.25 12.75
CA ILE A 92 6.33 -8.01 13.52
C ILE A 92 5.19 -8.89 13.03
N GLY A 93 5.05 -9.02 11.71
CA GLY A 93 4.00 -9.77 11.06
C GLY A 93 4.23 -11.29 10.97
N GLU A 94 5.32 -11.84 11.51
CA GLU A 94 5.70 -13.25 11.33
C GLU A 94 4.55 -14.24 11.61
N LYS A 95 3.92 -14.10 12.78
CA LYS A 95 2.79 -14.97 13.17
C LYS A 95 1.57 -14.80 12.26
N PHE A 96 1.35 -13.59 11.76
CA PHE A 96 0.26 -13.31 10.82
C PHE A 96 0.56 -13.88 9.44
N ILE A 97 1.78 -13.72 8.95
CA ILE A 97 2.23 -14.24 7.64
C ILE A 97 2.09 -15.76 7.61
N ASP A 98 2.47 -16.46 8.69
CA ASP A 98 2.25 -17.89 8.87
C ASP A 98 2.59 -18.71 7.62
N ASN A 99 3.82 -18.54 7.14
CA ASN A 99 4.35 -19.24 5.96
C ASN A 99 3.58 -19.00 4.63
N ASN A 100 2.78 -17.92 4.55
CA ASN A 100 2.09 -17.53 3.32
C ASN A 100 2.89 -16.50 2.52
N PRO A 101 2.69 -16.43 1.20
CA PRO A 101 3.13 -15.27 0.42
C PRO A 101 2.50 -13.99 0.98
N VAL A 102 3.23 -12.87 0.93
CA VAL A 102 2.80 -11.61 1.52
C VAL A 102 2.98 -10.43 0.56
N CYS A 103 1.97 -9.55 0.52
CA CYS A 103 2.07 -8.23 -0.08
C CYS A 103 2.25 -7.19 1.02
N LEU A 104 3.31 -6.40 0.95
CA LEU A 104 3.51 -5.23 1.80
C LEU A 104 3.22 -3.97 0.99
N ILE A 105 2.42 -3.08 1.56
CA ILE A 105 2.17 -1.75 0.99
C ILE A 105 2.40 -0.68 2.06
N LEU A 106 3.00 0.44 1.66
CA LEU A 106 3.18 1.58 2.54
C LEU A 106 1.88 2.36 2.67
N GLY A 107 1.53 2.73 3.89
CA GLY A 107 0.26 3.35 4.24
C GLY A 107 0.04 4.77 3.69
N ASP A 108 1.05 5.37 3.08
CA ASP A 108 1.05 6.72 2.51
C ASP A 108 1.18 6.72 0.98
N ASN A 109 1.16 5.56 0.34
CA ASN A 109 1.27 5.44 -1.10
C ASN A 109 -0.12 5.37 -1.76
N ILE A 110 -0.32 6.20 -2.76
CA ILE A 110 -1.54 6.28 -3.56
C ILE A 110 -1.20 5.87 -4.98
N PHE A 111 -1.95 4.92 -5.51
CA PHE A 111 -1.81 4.43 -6.87
C PHE A 111 -3.10 4.68 -7.66
N TYR A 112 -2.96 5.15 -8.88
CA TYR A 112 -4.05 5.29 -9.82
C TYR A 112 -3.56 4.99 -11.24
N GLY A 113 -4.28 4.16 -11.98
CA GLY A 113 -3.93 3.83 -13.37
C GLY A 113 -4.86 2.82 -13.99
N SER A 114 -4.96 2.87 -15.30
CA SER A 114 -5.78 1.91 -16.07
C SER A 114 -5.19 0.51 -16.01
N GLY A 115 -6.03 -0.51 -15.81
CA GLY A 115 -5.57 -1.90 -15.78
C GLY A 115 -4.87 -2.32 -14.48
N PHE A 116 -4.77 -1.44 -13.46
CA PHE A 116 -4.01 -1.73 -12.24
C PHE A 116 -4.50 -2.99 -11.53
N THR A 117 -5.80 -3.21 -11.45
CA THR A 117 -6.38 -4.44 -10.88
C THR A 117 -5.82 -5.71 -11.53
N LYS A 118 -5.70 -5.72 -12.86
CA LYS A 118 -5.16 -6.86 -13.61
C LYS A 118 -3.66 -7.07 -13.32
N ILE A 119 -2.89 -5.98 -13.24
CA ILE A 119 -1.46 -6.04 -12.87
C ILE A 119 -1.29 -6.63 -11.47
N LEU A 120 -2.10 -6.18 -10.50
CA LEU A 120 -2.07 -6.70 -9.14
C LEU A 120 -2.40 -8.19 -9.07
N GLN A 121 -3.48 -8.62 -9.73
CA GLN A 121 -3.91 -10.02 -9.75
C GLN A 121 -2.91 -10.92 -10.45
N ASN A 122 -2.33 -10.48 -11.57
CA ASN A 122 -1.24 -11.18 -12.25
C ASN A 122 -0.02 -11.31 -11.33
N SER A 123 0.33 -10.24 -10.59
CA SER A 123 1.46 -10.28 -9.65
C SER A 123 1.25 -11.29 -8.52
N VAL A 124 0.01 -11.43 -8.04
CA VAL A 124 -0.36 -12.48 -7.07
C VAL A 124 -0.18 -13.87 -7.68
N SER A 125 -0.70 -14.10 -8.88
CA SER A 125 -0.62 -15.40 -9.57
C SER A 125 0.84 -15.78 -9.84
N GLU A 126 1.62 -14.86 -10.39
CA GLU A 126 3.04 -15.07 -10.68
C GLU A 126 3.87 -15.35 -9.42
N LEU A 127 3.57 -14.67 -8.31
CA LEU A 127 4.26 -14.93 -7.05
C LEU A 127 3.98 -16.36 -6.54
N ILE A 128 2.73 -16.82 -6.65
CA ILE A 128 2.33 -18.16 -6.21
C ILE A 128 3.00 -19.23 -7.08
N GLU A 129 3.03 -19.02 -8.40
CA GLU A 129 3.59 -19.97 -9.37
C GLU A 129 5.12 -20.01 -9.34
N ASN A 130 5.77 -18.83 -9.42
CA ASN A 130 7.21 -18.72 -9.64
C ASN A 130 8.02 -18.55 -8.36
N LYS A 131 7.36 -18.21 -7.24
CA LYS A 131 7.99 -17.93 -5.92
C LYS A 131 9.09 -16.85 -5.99
N LYS A 132 8.98 -15.91 -6.94
CA LYS A 132 9.92 -14.79 -7.09
C LYS A 132 9.33 -13.54 -6.47
N ALA A 133 10.14 -12.80 -5.73
CA ALA A 133 9.78 -11.49 -5.22
C ALA A 133 9.50 -10.53 -6.39
N LYS A 134 8.53 -9.64 -6.23
CA LYS A 134 8.22 -8.60 -7.23
C LYS A 134 8.12 -7.23 -6.55
N VAL A 135 8.79 -6.26 -7.15
CA VAL A 135 8.71 -4.84 -6.80
C VAL A 135 8.22 -4.04 -8.00
N PHE A 136 7.76 -2.82 -7.77
CA PHE A 136 7.25 -1.95 -8.82
C PHE A 136 8.15 -0.74 -8.98
N GLY A 137 8.52 -0.44 -10.22
CA GLY A 137 9.31 0.72 -10.59
C GLY A 137 8.44 1.79 -11.24
N PHE A 138 8.59 3.04 -10.82
CA PHE A 138 7.93 4.19 -11.42
C PHE A 138 8.94 5.27 -11.81
N TYR A 139 8.82 5.81 -13.03
CA TYR A 139 9.72 6.83 -13.52
C TYR A 139 9.48 8.16 -12.80
N VAL A 140 10.53 8.72 -12.17
CA VAL A 140 10.49 9.99 -11.45
C VAL A 140 11.62 10.90 -11.88
N LYS A 141 11.39 12.22 -11.79
CA LYS A 141 12.42 13.23 -12.14
C LYS A 141 13.59 13.23 -11.15
N ASN A 142 13.32 13.00 -9.86
CA ASN A 142 14.30 13.06 -8.78
C ASN A 142 14.33 11.74 -7.99
N PRO A 143 15.03 10.69 -8.50
CA PRO A 143 14.99 9.37 -7.90
C PRO A 143 15.79 9.21 -6.59
N SER A 144 16.75 10.13 -6.29
CA SER A 144 17.63 10.04 -5.11
C SER A 144 16.91 9.98 -3.75
N ARG A 145 15.60 10.27 -3.71
CA ARG A 145 14.78 10.21 -2.49
C ARG A 145 14.27 8.81 -2.16
N TYR A 146 14.41 7.87 -3.09
CA TYR A 146 13.78 6.54 -3.06
C TYR A 146 14.80 5.43 -3.22
N GLY A 147 14.41 4.20 -3.03
CA GLY A 147 15.11 3.07 -3.60
C GLY A 147 15.08 3.18 -5.13
N VAL A 148 16.21 2.99 -5.79
CA VAL A 148 16.34 3.12 -7.24
C VAL A 148 16.68 1.77 -7.83
N VAL A 149 15.92 1.33 -8.84
CA VAL A 149 16.19 0.10 -9.59
C VAL A 149 16.83 0.42 -10.93
N GLU A 150 17.97 -0.22 -11.21
CA GLU A 150 18.57 -0.24 -12.54
C GLU A 150 18.03 -1.47 -13.29
N TYR A 151 17.47 -1.23 -14.48
CA TYR A 151 16.74 -2.22 -15.24
C TYR A 151 17.13 -2.14 -16.71
N ILE A 152 17.58 -3.24 -17.26
CA ILE A 152 18.05 -3.35 -18.66
C ILE A 152 17.55 -4.68 -19.24
N ASP A 153 16.95 -4.66 -20.42
CA ASP A 153 16.51 -5.83 -21.17
C ASP A 153 15.73 -6.84 -20.29
N ASP A 154 14.69 -6.36 -19.62
CA ASP A 154 13.83 -7.13 -18.74
C ASP A 154 14.51 -7.72 -17.49
N ASN A 155 15.74 -7.30 -17.17
CA ASN A 155 16.50 -7.76 -16.03
C ASN A 155 16.79 -6.65 -15.02
N VAL A 156 16.66 -6.96 -13.75
CA VAL A 156 17.11 -6.09 -12.65
C VAL A 156 18.63 -6.25 -12.52
N ILE A 157 19.36 -5.15 -12.73
CA ILE A 157 20.84 -5.14 -12.65
C ILE A 157 21.28 -4.76 -11.24
N SER A 158 20.69 -3.73 -10.68
CA SER A 158 21.02 -3.27 -9.33
C SER A 158 19.80 -2.60 -8.66
N ILE A 159 19.84 -2.54 -7.35
CA ILE A 159 18.87 -1.80 -6.54
C ILE A 159 19.61 -1.10 -5.40
N GLU A 160 19.44 0.21 -5.28
CA GLU A 160 20.19 1.05 -4.32
C GLU A 160 19.24 1.94 -3.51
N GLU A 161 19.43 2.00 -2.19
CA GLU A 161 18.63 2.85 -1.31
C GLU A 161 19.15 4.28 -1.35
N LYS A 162 18.30 5.22 -1.79
CA LYS A 162 18.58 6.67 -1.82
C LYS A 162 19.98 7.03 -2.31
N PRO A 163 20.37 6.58 -3.52
CA PRO A 163 21.72 6.80 -4.03
C PRO A 163 21.99 8.29 -4.29
N LEU A 164 23.20 8.75 -3.96
CA LEU A 164 23.63 10.12 -4.29
C LEU A 164 23.75 10.36 -5.79
N LYS A 165 24.09 9.31 -6.54
CA LYS A 165 24.18 9.30 -8.00
C LYS A 165 23.34 8.14 -8.54
N PRO A 166 22.04 8.36 -8.79
CA PRO A 166 21.15 7.31 -9.27
C PRO A 166 21.57 6.79 -10.65
N LYS A 167 21.55 5.47 -10.84
CA LYS A 167 21.85 4.82 -12.12
C LYS A 167 20.67 4.81 -13.09
N SER A 168 19.47 5.08 -12.58
CA SER A 168 18.25 5.19 -13.36
C SER A 168 17.28 6.20 -12.75
N ASN A 169 16.19 6.49 -13.46
CA ASN A 169 15.09 7.32 -12.96
C ASN A 169 13.91 6.48 -12.42
N TYR A 170 14.07 5.16 -12.28
CA TYR A 170 13.01 4.30 -11.76
C TYR A 170 13.10 4.16 -10.25
N ALA A 171 12.19 4.85 -9.56
CA ALA A 171 11.98 4.71 -8.12
C ALA A 171 11.22 3.42 -7.83
N VAL A 172 11.66 2.67 -6.84
CA VAL A 172 10.89 1.54 -6.28
C VAL A 172 9.79 2.11 -5.40
N VAL A 173 8.55 1.87 -5.79
CA VAL A 173 7.37 2.38 -5.07
C VAL A 173 7.03 1.49 -3.88
N GLY A 174 6.22 2.00 -2.95
CA GLY A 174 5.90 1.33 -1.70
C GLY A 174 4.89 0.19 -1.82
N LEU A 175 5.07 -0.70 -2.80
CA LEU A 175 4.26 -1.90 -3.04
C LEU A 175 5.20 -3.07 -3.38
N TYR A 176 5.10 -4.14 -2.60
CA TYR A 176 6.06 -5.24 -2.65
C TYR A 176 5.34 -6.58 -2.49
N PHE A 177 5.71 -7.56 -3.29
CA PHE A 177 5.21 -8.92 -3.22
C PHE A 177 6.35 -9.89 -2.93
N TYR A 178 6.22 -10.68 -1.85
CA TYR A 178 7.29 -11.58 -1.42
C TYR A 178 6.79 -12.99 -1.16
N PRO A 179 7.61 -14.00 -1.47
CA PRO A 179 7.37 -15.37 -1.04
C PRO A 179 7.54 -15.50 0.50
N PRO A 180 7.10 -16.63 1.09
CA PRO A 180 7.07 -16.81 2.56
C PRO A 180 8.41 -16.62 3.27
N ASN A 181 9.52 -16.95 2.60
CA ASN A 181 10.88 -16.86 3.15
C ASN A 181 11.36 -15.43 3.42
N VAL A 182 10.56 -14.41 3.09
CA VAL A 182 10.90 -13.00 3.38
C VAL A 182 11.11 -12.75 4.86
N VAL A 183 10.40 -13.46 5.74
CA VAL A 183 10.57 -13.34 7.20
C VAL A 183 11.97 -13.73 7.62
N GLU A 184 12.49 -14.85 7.10
CA GLU A 184 13.83 -15.32 7.39
C GLU A 184 14.93 -14.39 6.84
N ILE A 185 14.67 -13.78 5.69
CA ILE A 185 15.56 -12.76 5.12
C ILE A 185 15.54 -11.50 6.00
N ALA A 186 14.34 -11.03 6.40
CA ALA A 186 14.18 -9.86 7.25
C ALA A 186 14.90 -9.99 8.60
N LYS A 187 14.93 -11.19 9.17
CA LYS A 187 15.67 -11.48 10.42
C LYS A 187 17.21 -11.43 10.26
N LYS A 188 17.71 -11.62 9.04
CA LYS A 188 19.16 -11.70 8.76
C LYS A 188 19.78 -10.39 8.28
N ILE A 189 18.99 -9.48 7.73
CA ILE A 189 19.50 -8.18 7.29
C ILE A 189 19.96 -7.34 8.48
N LYS A 190 20.96 -6.50 8.24
CA LYS A 190 21.49 -5.57 9.26
C LYS A 190 20.92 -4.17 9.04
N PRO A 191 20.75 -3.38 10.10
CA PRO A 191 20.40 -1.98 9.96
C PRO A 191 21.41 -1.23 9.09
N SER A 192 20.91 -0.31 8.28
CA SER A 192 21.72 0.59 7.46
C SER A 192 22.46 1.61 8.35
N GLN A 193 23.28 2.47 7.73
CA GLN A 193 23.93 3.59 8.43
C GLN A 193 22.90 4.55 9.07
N ARG A 194 21.64 4.53 8.64
CA ARG A 194 20.53 5.28 9.23
C ARG A 194 19.89 4.60 10.45
N GLY A 195 20.35 3.40 10.79
CA GLY A 195 19.78 2.56 11.86
C GLY A 195 18.48 1.87 11.47
N GLU A 196 18.11 1.85 10.18
CA GLU A 196 16.87 1.27 9.68
C GLU A 196 17.09 -0.08 9.00
N LEU A 197 16.17 -1.02 9.20
CA LEU A 197 16.05 -2.26 8.42
C LEU A 197 15.39 -1.92 7.08
N GLU A 198 16.25 -1.71 6.07
CA GLU A 198 15.81 -1.22 4.76
C GLU A 198 15.13 -2.32 3.95
N ILE A 199 14.03 -1.97 3.30
CA ILE A 199 13.37 -2.87 2.34
C ILE A 199 14.28 -3.17 1.15
N THR A 200 15.12 -2.22 0.76
CA THR A 200 16.11 -2.38 -0.31
C THR A 200 17.12 -3.48 0.02
N SER A 201 17.45 -3.68 1.29
CA SER A 201 18.31 -4.80 1.70
C SER A 201 17.65 -6.16 1.44
N ILE A 202 16.35 -6.30 1.70
CA ILE A 202 15.59 -7.52 1.34
C ILE A 202 15.60 -7.73 -0.18
N ASN A 203 15.31 -6.68 -0.94
CA ASN A 203 15.31 -6.75 -2.40
C ASN A 203 16.69 -7.16 -2.96
N THR A 204 17.76 -6.66 -2.35
CA THR A 204 19.15 -7.03 -2.71
C THR A 204 19.42 -8.52 -2.45
N GLU A 205 18.92 -9.09 -1.35
CA GLU A 205 19.05 -10.53 -1.11
C GLU A 205 18.31 -11.37 -2.16
N TYR A 206 17.10 -10.98 -2.54
CA TYR A 206 16.39 -11.64 -3.65
C TYR A 206 17.08 -11.46 -5.00
N LEU A 207 17.68 -10.30 -5.26
CA LEU A 207 18.46 -10.05 -6.48
C LEU A 207 19.68 -10.96 -6.57
N LYS A 208 20.43 -11.13 -5.48
CA LYS A 208 21.62 -12.01 -5.43
C LYS A 208 21.34 -13.48 -5.81
N ILE A 209 20.13 -13.94 -5.54
CA ILE A 209 19.71 -15.32 -5.88
C ILE A 209 18.80 -15.37 -7.13
N GLU A 210 18.80 -14.32 -7.94
CA GLU A 210 18.02 -14.20 -9.18
C GLU A 210 16.50 -14.41 -9.00
N GLN A 211 16.00 -14.05 -7.82
CA GLN A 211 14.59 -14.18 -7.47
C GLN A 211 13.88 -12.82 -7.27
N LEU A 212 14.41 -11.74 -7.83
CA LEU A 212 13.77 -10.44 -7.85
C LEU A 212 13.28 -10.11 -9.26
N LYS A 213 12.00 -9.78 -9.38
CA LYS A 213 11.39 -9.21 -10.58
C LYS A 213 10.99 -7.76 -10.34
N VAL A 214 10.99 -6.96 -11.39
CA VAL A 214 10.46 -5.60 -11.40
C VAL A 214 9.32 -5.50 -12.40
N GLU A 215 8.23 -4.86 -12.00
CA GLU A 215 7.14 -4.43 -12.89
C GLU A 215 7.25 -2.92 -13.07
N LEU A 216 7.49 -2.45 -14.29
CA LEU A 216 7.56 -1.01 -14.55
C LEU A 216 6.15 -0.47 -14.83
N LEU A 217 5.69 0.43 -13.96
CA LEU A 217 4.46 1.17 -14.16
C LEU A 217 4.70 2.25 -15.22
N ASP A 218 3.92 2.21 -16.28
CA ASP A 218 4.06 3.13 -17.40
C ASP A 218 3.47 4.52 -17.10
N LYS A 219 3.54 5.44 -18.06
CA LYS A 219 3.03 6.82 -17.94
C LYS A 219 1.53 6.97 -17.79
N SER A 220 0.75 5.88 -17.94
CA SER A 220 -0.70 5.89 -17.66
C SER A 220 -1.00 5.79 -16.17
N PHE A 221 0.01 5.48 -15.36
CA PHE A 221 -0.09 5.41 -13.92
C PHE A 221 0.28 6.75 -13.27
N THR A 222 -0.31 6.95 -12.12
CA THR A 222 0.08 7.99 -11.16
C THR A 222 0.39 7.31 -9.84
N TRP A 223 1.58 7.61 -9.32
CA TRP A 223 2.01 7.22 -7.99
C TRP A 223 2.34 8.48 -7.19
N LEU A 224 1.76 8.60 -6.01
CA LEU A 224 1.93 9.74 -5.12
C LEU A 224 2.39 9.25 -3.74
N ASP A 225 3.50 9.82 -3.24
CA ASP A 225 3.95 9.66 -1.87
C ASP A 225 3.49 10.88 -1.06
N SER A 226 2.47 10.74 -0.24
CA SER A 226 1.90 11.86 0.53
C SER A 226 2.77 12.24 1.74
N GLY A 227 4.08 12.45 1.51
CA GLY A 227 5.10 12.64 2.55
C GLY A 227 5.29 14.07 3.03
N THR A 228 4.76 15.08 2.33
CA THR A 228 4.90 16.51 2.63
C THR A 228 3.54 17.21 2.50
N HIS A 229 3.42 18.43 3.04
CA HIS A 229 2.19 19.24 2.88
C HIS A 229 1.85 19.46 1.40
N GLU A 230 2.85 19.73 0.59
CA GLU A 230 2.69 19.94 -0.86
C GLU A 230 2.19 18.67 -1.56
N SER A 231 2.86 17.53 -1.34
CA SER A 231 2.44 16.25 -1.94
C SER A 231 1.06 15.77 -1.48
N MET A 232 0.65 16.09 -0.24
CA MET A 232 -0.72 15.84 0.23
C MET A 232 -1.75 16.69 -0.51
N LEU A 233 -1.45 17.97 -0.72
CA LEU A 233 -2.30 18.88 -1.48
C LEU A 233 -2.42 18.44 -2.93
N GLU A 234 -1.30 18.08 -3.57
CA GLU A 234 -1.27 17.54 -4.94
C GLU A 234 -2.11 16.26 -5.05
N ALA A 235 -1.96 15.32 -4.11
CA ALA A 235 -2.75 14.09 -4.06
C ALA A 235 -4.24 14.40 -3.92
N SER A 236 -4.63 15.29 -3.00
CA SER A 236 -6.03 15.68 -2.81
C SER A 236 -6.62 16.34 -4.06
N ASN A 237 -5.88 17.23 -4.72
CA ASN A 237 -6.31 17.90 -5.95
C ASN A 237 -6.44 16.92 -7.11
N PHE A 238 -5.50 15.97 -7.23
CA PHE A 238 -5.55 14.94 -8.26
C PHE A 238 -6.82 14.06 -8.09
N ILE A 239 -7.05 13.52 -6.90
CA ILE A 239 -8.22 12.69 -6.61
C ILE A 239 -9.51 13.48 -6.85
N HIS A 240 -9.62 14.70 -6.29
CA HIS A 240 -10.76 15.58 -6.51
C HIS A 240 -11.07 15.79 -8.00
N THR A 241 -10.03 16.06 -8.79
CA THR A 241 -10.20 16.35 -10.24
C THR A 241 -10.77 15.14 -10.99
N ILE A 242 -10.23 13.94 -10.70
CA ILE A 242 -10.71 12.71 -11.35
C ILE A 242 -12.15 12.40 -10.92
N GLU A 243 -12.43 12.38 -9.61
CA GLU A 243 -13.76 12.08 -9.08
C GLU A 243 -14.81 13.08 -9.57
N LYS A 244 -14.47 14.38 -9.60
CA LYS A 244 -15.37 15.42 -10.11
C LYS A 244 -15.72 15.25 -11.60
N ARG A 245 -14.76 14.79 -12.41
CA ARG A 245 -14.97 14.61 -13.86
C ARG A 245 -15.71 13.33 -14.20
N THR A 246 -15.40 12.26 -13.49
CA THR A 246 -15.95 10.92 -13.79
C THR A 246 -17.23 10.61 -13.04
N GLY A 247 -17.47 11.27 -11.90
CA GLY A 247 -18.52 10.89 -10.96
C GLY A 247 -18.20 9.61 -10.17
N LEU A 248 -17.03 8.98 -10.40
CA LEU A 248 -16.63 7.73 -9.77
C LEU A 248 -15.59 7.99 -8.68
N LYS A 249 -15.75 7.31 -7.54
CA LYS A 249 -14.81 7.43 -6.42
C LYS A 249 -13.57 6.56 -6.61
N ILE A 250 -12.43 7.10 -6.23
CA ILE A 250 -11.16 6.37 -6.17
C ILE A 250 -11.02 5.77 -4.77
N ALA A 251 -10.53 4.52 -4.68
CA ALA A 251 -10.31 3.81 -3.43
C ALA A 251 -11.56 3.73 -2.51
N CYS A 252 -12.75 3.62 -3.11
CA CYS A 252 -13.98 3.35 -2.39
C CYS A 252 -14.03 1.86 -2.01
N VAL A 253 -13.60 1.54 -0.79
CA VAL A 253 -13.43 0.14 -0.33
C VAL A 253 -14.75 -0.62 -0.27
N GLU A 254 -15.86 0.06 -0.02
CA GLU A 254 -17.21 -0.51 0.01
C GLU A 254 -17.67 -0.92 -1.39
N GLU A 255 -17.46 -0.05 -2.39
CA GLU A 255 -17.72 -0.36 -3.79
C GLU A 255 -16.85 -1.51 -4.28
N ILE A 256 -15.55 -1.50 -3.96
CA ILE A 256 -14.62 -2.57 -4.31
C ILE A 256 -15.08 -3.89 -3.71
N ALA A 257 -15.46 -3.89 -2.43
CA ALA A 257 -15.97 -5.08 -1.75
C ALA A 257 -17.22 -5.66 -2.43
N PHE A 258 -18.15 -4.81 -2.84
CA PHE A 258 -19.36 -5.21 -3.55
C PHE A 258 -19.06 -5.71 -4.97
N LYS A 259 -18.28 -4.96 -5.76
CA LYS A 259 -17.93 -5.33 -7.14
C LYS A 259 -17.08 -6.61 -7.24
N LEU A 260 -16.22 -6.87 -6.25
CA LEU A 260 -15.43 -8.10 -6.18
C LEU A 260 -16.16 -9.27 -5.51
N GLY A 261 -17.41 -9.11 -5.10
CA GLY A 261 -18.20 -10.15 -4.46
C GLY A 261 -17.69 -10.53 -3.06
N TYR A 262 -17.02 -9.63 -2.35
CA TYR A 262 -16.63 -9.83 -0.95
C TYR A 262 -17.83 -9.72 -0.03
N ILE A 263 -18.80 -8.89 -0.40
CA ILE A 263 -20.10 -8.74 0.23
C ILE A 263 -21.21 -8.83 -0.84
N ASN A 264 -22.37 -9.35 -0.42
CA ASN A 264 -23.54 -9.42 -1.28
C ASN A 264 -24.38 -8.14 -1.21
N SER A 265 -25.44 -8.04 -2.05
CA SER A 265 -26.31 -6.86 -2.11
C SER A 265 -27.00 -6.52 -0.78
N GLU A 266 -27.38 -7.53 0.02
CA GLU A 266 -28.02 -7.31 1.33
C GLU A 266 -27.04 -6.72 2.34
N GLN A 267 -25.80 -7.22 2.34
CA GLN A 267 -24.71 -6.67 3.18
C GLN A 267 -24.39 -5.24 2.74
N PHE A 268 -24.31 -4.98 1.42
CA PHE A 268 -24.04 -3.66 0.88
C PHE A 268 -25.14 -2.66 1.24
N LYS A 269 -26.44 -3.04 1.15
CA LYS A 269 -27.56 -2.20 1.62
C LYS A 269 -27.46 -1.86 3.11
N LYS A 270 -27.10 -2.85 3.97
CA LYS A 270 -26.89 -2.60 5.40
C LYS A 270 -25.77 -1.61 5.65
N LEU A 271 -24.68 -1.73 4.90
CA LEU A 271 -23.51 -0.84 4.98
C LEU A 271 -23.90 0.59 4.57
N ILE A 272 -24.58 0.77 3.44
CA ILE A 272 -25.09 2.08 2.98
C ILE A 272 -25.96 2.72 4.08
N LYS A 273 -26.89 1.95 4.65
CA LYS A 273 -27.75 2.43 5.74
C LYS A 273 -26.96 2.91 6.96
N SER A 274 -25.85 2.24 7.29
CA SER A 274 -25.00 2.63 8.43
C SER A 274 -24.21 3.91 8.17
N ILE A 275 -23.84 4.19 6.91
CA ILE A 275 -23.16 5.42 6.49
C ILE A 275 -24.10 6.62 6.56
N GLY A 276 -25.37 6.42 6.29
CA GLY A 276 -26.41 7.45 6.38
C GLY A 276 -26.50 8.37 5.17
N LYS A 277 -27.36 9.41 5.27
CA LYS A 277 -27.65 10.35 4.19
C LYS A 277 -26.55 11.41 4.07
N ASN A 278 -25.59 11.17 3.20
CA ASN A 278 -24.53 12.10 2.82
C ASN A 278 -24.05 11.79 1.40
N GLN A 279 -23.15 12.61 0.85
CA GLN A 279 -22.64 12.43 -0.52
C GLN A 279 -22.03 11.03 -0.77
N TYR A 280 -21.33 10.48 0.21
CA TYR A 280 -20.70 9.17 0.11
C TYR A 280 -21.76 8.05 0.07
N GLY A 281 -22.75 8.11 0.96
CA GLY A 281 -23.88 7.18 0.98
C GLY A 281 -24.69 7.23 -0.31
N SER A 282 -25.00 8.42 -0.84
CA SER A 282 -25.72 8.58 -2.11
C SER A 282 -24.93 7.99 -3.30
N TYR A 283 -23.61 8.12 -3.29
CA TYR A 283 -22.76 7.47 -4.29
C TYR A 283 -22.89 5.94 -4.22
N LEU A 284 -22.82 5.35 -3.04
CA LEU A 284 -22.97 3.90 -2.89
C LEU A 284 -24.37 3.41 -3.27
N GLU A 285 -25.42 4.21 -3.02
CA GLU A 285 -26.78 3.92 -3.51
C GLU A 285 -26.83 3.88 -5.05
N SER A 286 -26.12 4.79 -5.74
CA SER A 286 -26.04 4.76 -7.21
C SER A 286 -25.35 3.50 -7.71
N ILE A 287 -24.25 3.07 -7.07
CA ILE A 287 -23.58 1.81 -7.40
C ILE A 287 -24.51 0.59 -7.22
N LEU A 288 -25.30 0.56 -6.15
CA LEU A 288 -26.27 -0.51 -5.92
C LEU A 288 -27.34 -0.57 -7.03
N ASN A 289 -27.72 0.57 -7.58
CA ASN A 289 -28.74 0.72 -8.63
C ASN A 289 -28.17 0.53 -10.05
N GLY A 290 -26.91 0.22 -10.21
CA GLY A 290 -26.31 -0.15 -11.50
C GLY A 290 -25.71 1.00 -12.30
N ILE A 291 -25.33 2.09 -11.63
CA ILE A 291 -24.61 3.22 -12.24
C ILE A 291 -23.11 3.03 -12.11
#